data_5bca3bea13c93d7d5bc8dede2547b213
#
_entry.id   5bca3bea13c93d7d5bc8dede2547b213
#
_cell.length_a   1.000
_cell.length_b   1.000
_cell.length_c   1.000
_cell.angle_alpha   90.00
_cell.angle_beta   90.00
_cell.angle_gamma   90.00
#
_symmetry.space_group_name_H-M   'P 1'
#
loop_
_entity.id
_entity.type
_entity.pdbx_description
1 polymer ?
#
loop_
_entity_poly.entity_id
_entity_poly.type
_entity_poly.pdbx_seq_one_letter_code
_entity_poly.pdbx_strand_id
1 'polypeptide(L)'
;QIDIIISMPSTLFTNTSIPVIVTVLKKNRSNGEKVLIIDASDGFVKDGKQNKLRERDIAKIVDTVKTRDEIPGFSHLASLDEIRENDWNLNIPRYVESITQEDVQDVDGHLKGGVPAYALENLHVINQLAKAELDASFDVIRPGYLQANIDKEVLRKSIYQAHEVIASKNAYQTSTSAFVEK
;
A
#
# COMPACT_ATOMS: atom_id res chain seq x y z
N GLN A 1 -4.86 11.83 -28.79
CA GLN A 1 -4.16 10.61 -28.35
C GLN A 1 -4.31 10.46 -26.84
N ILE A 2 -4.44 9.22 -26.37
CA ILE A 2 -4.52 8.92 -24.91
C ILE A 2 -3.14 9.20 -24.31
N ASP A 3 -3.11 9.99 -23.24
CA ASP A 3 -1.90 10.31 -22.50
C ASP A 3 -1.87 9.63 -21.13
N ILE A 4 -3.01 9.65 -20.42
CA ILE A 4 -3.13 9.07 -19.08
C ILE A 4 -4.45 8.34 -18.95
N ILE A 5 -4.45 7.20 -18.22
CA ILE A 5 -5.64 6.46 -17.81
C ILE A 5 -5.57 6.27 -16.29
N ILE A 6 -6.62 6.64 -15.58
CA ILE A 6 -6.68 6.54 -14.11
C ILE A 6 -7.93 5.75 -13.73
N SER A 7 -7.76 4.61 -13.05
CA SER A 7 -8.84 3.90 -12.38
C SER A 7 -9.21 4.63 -11.09
N MET A 8 -10.50 4.79 -10.86
CA MET A 8 -11.02 5.43 -9.67
C MET A 8 -11.80 4.44 -8.82
N PRO A 9 -11.96 4.67 -7.52
CA PRO A 9 -12.75 3.80 -6.66
C PRO A 9 -14.18 3.61 -7.16
N SER A 10 -14.73 2.43 -6.93
CA SER A 10 -16.16 2.17 -7.12
C SER A 10 -16.99 3.03 -6.17
N THR A 11 -18.28 3.18 -6.43
CA THR A 11 -19.23 3.90 -5.54
C THR A 11 -18.80 5.35 -5.23
N LEU A 12 -18.04 5.98 -6.15
CA LEU A 12 -17.59 7.38 -6.01
C LEU A 12 -18.75 8.35 -6.32
N PHE A 13 -19.66 7.97 -7.21
CA PHE A 13 -20.81 8.77 -7.60
C PHE A 13 -22.11 8.23 -6.99
N THR A 14 -23.09 9.12 -6.79
CA THR A 14 -24.42 8.77 -6.29
C THR A 14 -25.12 7.79 -7.22
N ASN A 15 -25.79 6.80 -6.64
CA ASN A 15 -26.63 5.81 -7.34
C ASN A 15 -25.91 4.85 -8.30
N THR A 16 -24.58 4.74 -8.23
CA THR A 16 -23.84 3.73 -9.00
C THR A 16 -22.71 3.13 -8.18
N SER A 17 -22.54 1.82 -8.29
CA SER A 17 -21.39 1.09 -7.74
C SER A 17 -20.30 0.80 -8.79
N ILE A 18 -20.51 1.29 -10.02
CA ILE A 18 -19.59 1.02 -11.14
C ILE A 18 -18.30 1.82 -10.94
N PRO A 19 -17.12 1.21 -11.06
CA PRO A 19 -15.86 1.93 -11.09
C PRO A 19 -15.80 2.89 -12.29
N VAL A 20 -15.15 4.03 -12.11
CA VAL A 20 -15.02 5.07 -13.13
C VAL A 20 -13.56 5.16 -13.56
N ILE A 21 -13.34 5.45 -14.84
CA ILE A 21 -12.03 5.70 -15.41
C ILE A 21 -11.96 7.17 -15.86
N VAL A 22 -10.88 7.85 -15.49
CA VAL A 22 -10.55 9.17 -16.02
C VAL A 22 -9.50 8.99 -17.12
N THR A 23 -9.83 9.44 -18.33
CA THR A 23 -8.90 9.41 -19.47
C THR A 23 -8.49 10.82 -19.83
N VAL A 24 -7.17 11.08 -19.84
CA VAL A 24 -6.61 12.36 -20.28
C VAL A 24 -6.13 12.22 -21.73
N LEU A 25 -6.61 13.14 -22.56
CA LEU A 25 -6.27 13.21 -23.98
C LEU A 25 -5.33 14.38 -24.24
N LYS A 26 -4.20 14.13 -24.92
CA LYS A 26 -3.23 15.15 -25.35
C LYS A 26 -3.29 15.30 -26.87
N LYS A 27 -3.47 16.54 -27.36
CA LYS A 27 -3.62 16.80 -28.80
C LYS A 27 -2.32 16.61 -29.58
N ASN A 28 -1.22 17.11 -29.04
CA ASN A 28 0.11 17.05 -29.67
C ASN A 28 1.03 16.17 -28.84
N ARG A 29 0.92 14.85 -29.01
CA ARG A 29 1.75 13.89 -28.32
C ARG A 29 2.87 13.46 -29.27
N SER A 30 4.12 13.43 -28.77
CA SER A 30 5.26 12.96 -29.55
C SER A 30 5.18 11.45 -29.80
N ASN A 31 5.64 10.99 -30.97
CA ASN A 31 5.75 9.57 -31.24
C ASN A 31 6.74 8.94 -30.26
N GLY A 32 6.31 7.84 -29.60
CA GLY A 32 7.13 7.12 -28.63
C GLY A 32 6.92 7.53 -27.16
N GLU A 33 6.11 8.57 -26.85
CA GLU A 33 5.71 8.82 -25.48
C GLU A 33 4.90 7.65 -24.93
N LYS A 34 5.22 7.21 -23.71
CA LYS A 34 4.51 6.12 -23.01
C LYS A 34 3.18 6.61 -22.44
N VAL A 35 2.16 5.76 -22.39
CA VAL A 35 0.89 6.05 -21.72
C VAL A 35 1.04 5.81 -20.23
N LEU A 36 0.70 6.80 -19.39
CA LEU A 36 0.68 6.61 -17.95
C LEU A 36 -0.63 5.95 -17.54
N ILE A 37 -0.54 4.80 -16.89
CA ILE A 37 -1.67 4.05 -16.35
C ILE A 37 -1.58 4.10 -14.84
N ILE A 38 -2.64 4.55 -14.16
CA ILE A 38 -2.71 4.68 -12.70
C ILE A 38 -3.89 3.87 -12.18
N ASP A 39 -3.64 3.01 -11.19
CA ASP A 39 -4.69 2.36 -10.43
C ASP A 39 -4.86 3.05 -9.06
N ALA A 40 -5.88 3.88 -8.96
CA ALA A 40 -6.27 4.54 -7.73
C ALA A 40 -7.54 3.94 -7.11
N SER A 41 -7.93 2.73 -7.51
CA SER A 41 -9.17 2.07 -7.10
C SER A 41 -9.26 1.83 -5.58
N ASP A 42 -8.13 1.65 -4.90
CA ASP A 42 -8.05 1.37 -3.46
C ASP A 42 -7.84 2.64 -2.59
N GLY A 43 -7.67 3.80 -3.24
CA GLY A 43 -7.41 5.08 -2.58
C GLY A 43 -8.67 5.79 -2.11
N PHE A 44 -9.38 5.29 -1.09
CA PHE A 44 -10.61 5.92 -0.61
C PHE A 44 -10.85 5.75 0.89
N VAL A 45 -11.86 6.45 1.39
CA VAL A 45 -12.49 6.23 2.69
C VAL A 45 -14.00 6.10 2.47
N LYS A 46 -14.67 5.27 3.27
CA LYS A 46 -16.12 5.18 3.24
C LYS A 46 -16.75 6.41 3.90
N ASP A 47 -17.66 7.07 3.19
CA ASP A 47 -18.49 8.16 3.69
C ASP A 47 -19.98 7.77 3.51
N GLY A 48 -20.53 7.12 4.53
CA GLY A 48 -21.86 6.52 4.46
C GLY A 48 -21.95 5.38 3.43
N LYS A 49 -22.80 5.58 2.40
CA LYS A 49 -22.97 4.62 1.30
C LYS A 49 -22.01 4.81 0.13
N GLN A 50 -21.19 5.86 0.16
CA GLN A 50 -20.28 6.24 -0.91
C GLN A 50 -18.82 6.09 -0.49
N ASN A 51 -17.95 5.96 -1.48
CA ASN A 51 -16.53 6.10 -1.31
C ASN A 51 -16.12 7.55 -1.61
N LYS A 52 -15.16 8.08 -0.86
CA LYS A 52 -14.63 9.43 -1.00
C LYS A 52 -13.12 9.41 -1.07
N LEU A 53 -12.55 10.13 -2.01
CA LEU A 53 -11.10 10.35 -2.07
C LEU A 53 -10.68 11.28 -0.94
N ARG A 54 -9.60 10.91 -0.25
CA ARG A 54 -8.96 11.79 0.74
C ARG A 54 -8.00 12.74 0.03
N GLU A 55 -7.67 13.86 0.66
CA GLU A 55 -6.69 14.80 0.13
C GLU A 55 -5.35 14.13 -0.25
N ARG A 56 -4.88 13.17 0.56
CA ARG A 56 -3.67 12.40 0.29
C ARG A 56 -3.78 11.51 -0.96
N ASP A 57 -4.96 10.95 -1.24
CA ASP A 57 -5.19 10.09 -2.40
C ASP A 57 -5.21 10.94 -3.67
N ILE A 58 -5.83 12.12 -3.60
CA ILE A 58 -5.82 13.11 -4.67
C ILE A 58 -4.40 13.61 -4.92
N ALA A 59 -3.67 13.96 -3.86
CA ALA A 59 -2.28 14.41 -3.96
C ALA A 59 -1.39 13.36 -4.63
N LYS A 60 -1.50 12.08 -4.21
CA LYS A 60 -0.74 10.98 -4.81
C LYS A 60 -1.02 10.85 -6.30
N ILE A 61 -2.29 10.93 -6.73
CA ILE A 61 -2.65 10.88 -8.16
C ILE A 61 -2.03 12.06 -8.90
N VAL A 62 -2.21 13.29 -8.38
CA VAL A 62 -1.73 14.52 -9.04
C VAL A 62 -0.20 14.54 -9.14
N ASP A 63 0.50 14.13 -8.09
CA ASP A 63 1.96 14.10 -8.09
C ASP A 63 2.47 13.06 -9.10
N THR A 64 1.89 11.84 -9.11
CA THR A 64 2.24 10.81 -10.10
C THR A 64 1.96 11.28 -11.54
N VAL A 65 0.88 12.01 -11.77
CA VAL A 65 0.60 12.60 -13.10
C VAL A 65 1.67 13.62 -13.51
N LYS A 66 2.17 14.42 -12.56
CA LYS A 66 3.21 15.43 -12.82
C LYS A 66 4.59 14.82 -13.04
N THR A 67 4.98 13.88 -12.19
CA THR A 67 6.32 13.26 -12.23
C THR A 67 6.41 12.15 -13.26
N ARG A 68 5.28 11.51 -13.59
CA ARG A 68 5.17 10.30 -14.43
C ARG A 68 5.99 9.13 -13.87
N ASP A 69 6.04 8.99 -12.56
CA ASP A 69 6.77 7.93 -11.89
C ASP A 69 6.08 6.57 -12.04
N GLU A 70 6.87 5.51 -12.19
CA GLU A 70 6.40 4.13 -12.05
C GLU A 70 6.43 3.75 -10.56
N ILE A 71 5.26 3.49 -10.00
CA ILE A 71 5.10 3.10 -8.60
C ILE A 71 4.48 1.70 -8.57
N PRO A 72 5.17 0.69 -8.03
CA PRO A 72 4.66 -0.68 -7.94
C PRO A 72 3.25 -0.71 -7.32
N GLY A 73 2.32 -1.43 -7.97
CA GLY A 73 0.93 -1.54 -7.55
C GLY A 73 0.10 -0.25 -7.61
N PHE A 74 0.60 0.80 -8.27
CA PHE A 74 -0.13 2.05 -8.38
C PHE A 74 -0.03 2.69 -9.77
N SER A 75 1.15 2.74 -10.39
CA SER A 75 1.31 3.37 -11.70
C SER A 75 2.34 2.66 -12.57
N HIS A 76 2.09 2.65 -13.88
CA HIS A 76 2.96 2.08 -14.90
C HIS A 76 3.00 2.95 -16.15
N LEU A 77 4.16 3.01 -16.81
CA LEU A 77 4.36 3.71 -18.07
C LEU A 77 4.35 2.70 -19.23
N ALA A 78 3.17 2.46 -19.77
CA ALA A 78 2.98 1.52 -20.87
C ALA A 78 3.53 2.07 -22.19
N SER A 79 4.41 1.32 -22.83
CA SER A 79 4.89 1.62 -24.18
C SER A 79 3.84 1.23 -25.24
N LEU A 80 3.95 1.78 -26.44
CA LEU A 80 3.07 1.42 -27.55
C LEU A 80 3.22 -0.07 -27.95
N ASP A 81 4.43 -0.61 -27.85
CA ASP A 81 4.70 -2.01 -28.18
C ASP A 81 4.07 -2.94 -27.13
N GLU A 82 4.19 -2.61 -25.85
CA GLU A 82 3.52 -3.31 -24.76
C GLU A 82 1.98 -3.30 -24.93
N ILE A 83 1.40 -2.15 -25.29
CA ILE A 83 -0.04 -2.05 -25.56
C ILE A 83 -0.44 -2.91 -26.76
N ARG A 84 0.40 -2.97 -27.79
CA ARG A 84 0.18 -3.83 -28.97
C ARG A 84 0.25 -5.30 -28.62
N GLU A 85 1.23 -5.72 -27.81
CA GLU A 85 1.38 -7.10 -27.32
C GLU A 85 0.19 -7.54 -26.46
N ASN A 86 -0.45 -6.59 -25.77
CA ASN A 86 -1.70 -6.80 -25.05
C ASN A 86 -2.96 -6.68 -25.92
N ASP A 87 -2.85 -6.85 -27.26
CA ASP A 87 -3.98 -6.76 -28.21
C ASP A 87 -4.74 -5.43 -28.14
N TRP A 88 -4.05 -4.33 -27.89
CA TRP A 88 -4.64 -2.99 -27.69
C TRP A 88 -5.62 -2.91 -26.51
N ASN A 89 -5.57 -3.86 -25.62
CA ASN A 89 -6.41 -3.89 -24.42
C ASN A 89 -5.81 -2.97 -23.36
N LEU A 90 -6.55 -1.94 -22.99
CA LEU A 90 -6.15 -0.93 -21.97
C LEU A 90 -6.75 -1.24 -20.59
N ASN A 91 -7.03 -2.50 -20.28
CA ASN A 91 -7.50 -2.90 -18.96
C ASN A 91 -6.37 -2.74 -17.93
N ILE A 92 -6.58 -1.86 -16.95
CA ILE A 92 -5.58 -1.41 -15.99
C ILE A 92 -4.85 -2.55 -15.26
N PRO A 93 -5.53 -3.60 -14.76
CA PRO A 93 -4.84 -4.74 -14.11
C PRO A 93 -3.80 -5.48 -14.96
N ARG A 94 -3.78 -5.26 -16.27
CA ARG A 94 -2.74 -5.85 -17.14
C ARG A 94 -1.41 -5.10 -17.07
N TYR A 95 -1.43 -3.86 -16.62
CA TYR A 95 -0.27 -2.96 -16.59
C TYR A 95 0.16 -2.63 -15.15
N VAL A 96 -0.81 -2.53 -14.27
CA VAL A 96 -0.58 -2.28 -12.85
C VAL A 96 -0.99 -3.54 -12.10
N GLU A 97 0.01 -4.37 -11.78
CA GLU A 97 -0.23 -5.50 -10.88
C GLU A 97 -0.65 -4.95 -9.53
N SER A 98 -1.86 -5.28 -9.10
CA SER A 98 -2.21 -5.06 -7.71
C SER A 98 -1.18 -5.80 -6.87
N ILE A 99 -0.45 -5.08 -6.01
CA ILE A 99 0.32 -5.72 -4.95
C ILE A 99 -0.70 -6.29 -3.95
N THR A 100 -1.44 -7.30 -4.35
CA THR A 100 -1.84 -8.31 -3.41
C THR A 100 -0.51 -8.94 -3.01
N GLN A 101 0.03 -8.57 -1.85
CA GLN A 101 0.92 -9.49 -1.15
C GLN A 101 0.20 -10.83 -1.27
N GLU A 102 0.74 -11.73 -2.09
CA GLU A 102 0.34 -13.11 -1.99
C GLU A 102 0.56 -13.44 -0.52
N ASP A 103 -0.54 -13.53 0.19
CA ASP A 103 -0.55 -14.08 1.54
C ASP A 103 -0.13 -15.53 1.31
N VAL A 104 1.19 -15.76 1.36
CA VAL A 104 1.77 -17.09 1.24
C VAL A 104 1.16 -17.85 2.39
N GLN A 105 0.06 -18.56 2.09
CA GLN A 105 -0.66 -19.33 3.09
C GLN A 105 0.31 -20.40 3.59
N ASP A 106 0.84 -20.15 4.78
CA ASP A 106 1.68 -21.11 5.48
C ASP A 106 0.81 -22.28 5.98
N VAL A 107 0.61 -23.24 5.07
CA VAL A 107 -0.18 -24.44 5.33
C VAL A 107 0.39 -25.22 6.52
N ASP A 108 1.71 -25.23 6.71
CA ASP A 108 2.37 -25.94 7.82
C ASP A 108 2.11 -25.23 9.16
N GLY A 109 2.11 -23.89 9.16
CA GLY A 109 1.70 -23.07 10.30
C GLY A 109 0.22 -23.26 10.67
N HIS A 110 -0.65 -23.34 9.67
CA HIS A 110 -2.09 -23.59 9.90
C HIS A 110 -2.37 -24.99 10.46
N LEU A 111 -1.69 -26.02 9.97
CA LEU A 111 -1.92 -27.41 10.40
C LEU A 111 -1.27 -27.74 11.74
N LYS A 112 -0.07 -27.25 12.00
CA LYS A 112 0.74 -27.59 13.17
C LYS A 112 0.84 -26.47 14.21
N GLY A 113 0.27 -25.31 13.91
CA GLY A 113 0.36 -24.11 14.74
C GLY A 113 1.73 -23.40 14.64
N GLY A 114 1.81 -22.22 15.22
CA GLY A 114 3.01 -21.37 15.23
C GLY A 114 3.00 -20.29 14.17
N VAL A 115 3.82 -19.26 14.41
CA VAL A 115 4.05 -18.13 13.50
C VAL A 115 5.39 -18.35 12.79
N PRO A 116 5.47 -18.28 11.47
CA PRO A 116 6.75 -18.42 10.77
C PRO A 116 7.73 -17.32 11.20
N ALA A 117 8.99 -17.67 11.43
CA ALA A 117 10.02 -16.72 11.86
C ALA A 117 10.17 -15.55 10.87
N TYR A 118 10.07 -15.81 9.56
CA TYR A 118 10.15 -14.76 8.54
C TYR A 118 9.04 -13.70 8.67
N ALA A 119 7.87 -14.07 9.21
CA ALA A 119 6.78 -13.11 9.41
C ALA A 119 7.15 -12.06 10.46
N LEU A 120 7.90 -12.43 11.50
CA LEU A 120 8.44 -11.49 12.49
C LEU A 120 9.63 -10.68 11.92
N GLU A 121 10.47 -11.30 11.10
CA GLU A 121 11.59 -10.62 10.42
C GLU A 121 11.11 -9.52 9.49
N ASN A 122 9.96 -9.71 8.82
CA ASN A 122 9.36 -8.73 7.93
C ASN A 122 8.73 -7.52 8.65
N LEU A 123 8.64 -7.54 9.97
CA LEU A 123 8.18 -6.40 10.78
C LEU A 123 9.30 -5.34 10.96
N HIS A 124 9.81 -4.80 9.86
CA HIS A 124 11.01 -3.94 9.87
C HIS A 124 10.96 -2.80 10.88
N VAL A 125 9.84 -2.07 10.96
CA VAL A 125 9.70 -0.93 11.90
C VAL A 125 9.69 -1.40 13.35
N ILE A 126 8.98 -2.49 13.66
CA ILE A 126 8.93 -3.04 15.02
C ILE A 126 10.30 -3.60 15.41
N ASN A 127 10.97 -4.29 14.49
CA ASN A 127 12.32 -4.79 14.71
C ASN A 127 13.35 -3.67 14.96
N GLN A 128 13.15 -2.48 14.42
CA GLN A 128 14.02 -1.33 14.70
C GLN A 128 13.73 -0.69 16.07
N LEU A 129 12.48 -0.65 16.50
CA LEU A 129 12.03 0.15 17.64
C LEU A 129 11.74 -0.68 18.90
N ALA A 130 11.46 -1.97 18.78
CA ALA A 130 11.02 -2.84 19.88
C ALA A 130 11.46 -4.30 19.70
N LYS A 131 12.67 -4.51 19.18
CA LYS A 131 13.18 -5.86 18.90
C LYS A 131 13.29 -6.71 20.17
N ALA A 132 13.80 -6.14 21.26
CA ALA A 132 13.99 -6.86 22.50
C ALA A 132 12.66 -7.36 23.09
N GLU A 133 11.61 -6.53 23.04
CA GLU A 133 10.27 -6.87 23.48
C GLU A 133 9.63 -7.91 22.57
N LEU A 134 9.88 -7.84 21.28
CA LEU A 134 9.39 -8.82 20.31
C LEU A 134 10.06 -10.17 20.53
N ASP A 135 11.39 -10.21 20.59
CA ASP A 135 12.16 -11.44 20.80
C ASP A 135 11.83 -12.12 22.15
N ALA A 136 11.60 -11.33 23.21
CA ALA A 136 11.21 -11.86 24.52
C ALA A 136 9.77 -12.44 24.57
N SER A 137 8.95 -12.10 23.60
CA SER A 137 7.53 -12.45 23.54
C SER A 137 7.23 -13.74 22.76
N PHE A 138 8.26 -14.34 22.16
CA PHE A 138 8.10 -15.52 21.32
C PHE A 138 9.13 -16.61 21.65
N ASP A 139 8.66 -17.83 21.75
CA ASP A 139 9.48 -19.03 21.94
C ASP A 139 9.56 -19.86 20.66
N VAL A 140 10.72 -20.46 20.39
CA VAL A 140 10.89 -21.40 19.27
C VAL A 140 10.22 -22.73 19.60
N ILE A 141 9.20 -23.12 18.84
CA ILE A 141 8.49 -24.40 19.03
C ILE A 141 8.98 -25.49 18.08
N ARG A 142 9.50 -25.11 16.91
CA ARG A 142 10.12 -25.99 15.91
C ARG A 142 10.96 -25.14 14.93
N PRO A 143 11.84 -25.79 14.13
CA PRO A 143 12.67 -25.05 13.17
C PRO A 143 11.84 -24.13 12.27
N GLY A 144 12.11 -22.82 12.29
CA GLY A 144 11.44 -21.79 11.51
C GLY A 144 10.08 -21.33 12.04
N TYR A 145 9.61 -21.83 13.20
CA TYR A 145 8.32 -21.47 13.78
C TYR A 145 8.42 -21.07 15.25
N LEU A 146 7.70 -20.01 15.57
CA LEU A 146 7.65 -19.37 16.87
C LEU A 146 6.22 -19.41 17.41
N GLN A 147 6.08 -19.36 18.73
CA GLN A 147 4.80 -19.20 19.40
C GLN A 147 4.88 -18.06 20.40
N ALA A 148 3.86 -17.22 20.44
CA ALA A 148 3.77 -16.19 21.45
C ALA A 148 3.63 -16.84 22.85
N ASN A 149 4.47 -16.41 23.78
CA ASN A 149 4.46 -16.85 25.19
C ASN A 149 3.67 -15.90 26.09
N ILE A 150 3.15 -14.80 25.52
CA ILE A 150 2.34 -13.80 26.21
C ILE A 150 1.04 -13.54 25.44
N ASP A 151 0.06 -12.96 26.13
CA ASP A 151 -1.20 -12.55 25.54
C ASP A 151 -1.01 -11.34 24.58
N LYS A 152 -1.86 -11.28 23.55
CA LYS A 152 -1.85 -10.22 22.53
C LYS A 152 -1.88 -8.81 23.11
N GLU A 153 -2.68 -8.58 24.17
CA GLU A 153 -2.79 -7.27 24.77
C GLU A 153 -1.53 -6.92 25.59
N VAL A 154 -0.88 -7.90 26.19
CA VAL A 154 0.39 -7.73 26.90
C VAL A 154 1.50 -7.41 25.91
N LEU A 155 1.59 -8.16 24.80
CA LEU A 155 2.53 -7.91 23.72
C LEU A 155 2.38 -6.48 23.17
N ARG A 156 1.14 -6.10 22.88
CA ARG A 156 0.84 -4.75 22.40
C ARG A 156 1.34 -3.67 23.37
N LYS A 157 1.05 -3.83 24.65
CA LYS A 157 1.49 -2.87 25.68
C LYS A 157 3.01 -2.80 25.76
N SER A 158 3.71 -3.95 25.74
CA SER A 158 5.15 -4.00 25.84
C SER A 158 5.81 -3.28 24.65
N ILE A 159 5.34 -3.50 23.42
CA ILE A 159 5.82 -2.80 22.22
C ILE A 159 5.59 -1.27 22.34
N TYR A 160 4.40 -0.83 22.75
CA TYR A 160 4.12 0.62 22.91
C TYR A 160 4.89 1.28 24.05
N GLN A 161 5.34 0.51 25.04
CA GLN A 161 6.15 0.99 26.15
C GLN A 161 7.66 0.88 25.92
N ALA A 162 8.08 0.28 24.81
CA ALA A 162 9.48 0.22 24.44
C ALA A 162 10.10 1.63 24.35
N HIS A 163 11.29 1.78 24.88
CA HIS A 163 11.97 3.08 24.98
C HIS A 163 12.07 3.80 23.64
N GLU A 164 12.49 3.09 22.60
CA GLU A 164 12.66 3.65 21.24
C GLU A 164 11.32 4.06 20.61
N VAL A 165 10.23 3.33 20.90
CA VAL A 165 8.88 3.67 20.45
C VAL A 165 8.41 4.98 21.09
N ILE A 166 8.62 5.13 22.40
CA ILE A 166 8.28 6.35 23.14
C ILE A 166 9.13 7.53 22.64
N ALA A 167 10.43 7.32 22.45
CA ALA A 167 11.33 8.34 21.92
C ALA A 167 10.90 8.81 20.52
N SER A 168 10.61 7.88 19.62
CA SER A 168 10.12 8.17 18.25
C SER A 168 8.81 8.93 18.27
N LYS A 169 7.85 8.53 19.13
CA LYS A 169 6.56 9.22 19.28
C LYS A 169 6.75 10.66 19.76
N ASN A 170 7.61 10.89 20.76
CA ASN A 170 7.88 12.22 21.30
C ASN A 170 8.56 13.12 20.27
N ALA A 171 9.53 12.58 19.51
CA ALA A 171 10.20 13.31 18.43
C ALA A 171 9.19 13.73 17.34
N TYR A 172 8.27 12.83 16.96
CA TYR A 172 7.21 13.15 16.00
C TYR A 172 6.27 14.24 16.50
N GLN A 173 5.83 14.15 17.76
CA GLN A 173 4.96 15.17 18.38
C GLN A 173 5.64 16.54 18.44
N THR A 174 6.92 16.60 18.80
CA THR A 174 7.69 17.85 18.83
C THR A 174 7.81 18.47 17.45
N SER A 175 8.11 17.66 16.43
CA SER A 175 8.20 18.13 15.04
C SER A 175 6.87 18.68 14.52
N THR A 176 5.75 18.00 14.85
CA THR A 176 4.41 18.39 14.39
C THR A 176 3.95 19.68 15.07
N SER A 177 4.21 19.84 16.39
CA SER A 177 3.87 21.07 17.12
C SER A 177 4.65 22.27 16.59
N ALA A 178 5.94 22.11 16.28
CA ALA A 178 6.77 23.16 15.70
C ALA A 178 6.33 23.57 14.28
N PHE A 179 5.59 22.72 13.57
CA PHE A 179 5.04 23.01 12.23
C PHE A 179 3.70 23.77 12.32
N VAL A 180 2.89 23.50 13.34
CA VAL A 180 1.56 24.13 13.53
C VAL A 180 1.68 25.56 14.09
N GLU A 181 2.77 25.88 14.78
CA GLU A 181 3.04 27.24 15.34
C GLU A 181 3.65 28.23 14.31
N LYS A 182 3.87 27.82 13.06
CA LYS A 182 4.32 28.68 11.97
C LYS A 182 3.17 29.01 10.99
#